data_47c51bb5f70eb2dd8504d08ebfc8f1ac
#
_entry.id   47c51bb5f70eb2dd8504d08ebfc8f1ac
#
_cell.length_a   1.000
_cell.length_b   1.000
_cell.length_c   1.000
_cell.angle_alpha   90.00
_cell.angle_beta   90.00
_cell.angle_gamma   90.00
#
_symmetry.space_group_name_H-M   'P 1'
#
loop_
_entity.id
_entity.type
_entity.pdbx_description
1 polymer ?
#
loop_
_entity_poly.entity_id
_entity_poly.type
_entity_poly.pdbx_seq_one_letter_code
_entity_poly.pdbx_strand_id
1 'polypeptide(L)'
;MKDHRNDCIVTTFTLISVILTLLGIYWFDSIVGIGISLWICYTGVIIFIESYNVLMDISVDDKTKALILDIAHTYKEIKKVENIVSTPVGDRHLVFITIGVDGNLSTFKSHELADDLEHTINNLEKVYKTVVHVEPL
;
A
#
# COMPACT_ATOMS: atom_id res chain seq x y z
N MET A 1 -0.55 7.36 -16.18
CA MET A 1 -1.30 7.51 -17.45
C MET A 1 -2.67 8.19 -17.34
N LYS A 2 -3.33 8.20 -16.19
CA LYS A 2 -4.62 8.91 -16.01
C LYS A 2 -4.45 10.44 -15.98
N ASP A 3 -3.34 10.94 -15.39
CA ASP A 3 -3.09 12.37 -15.18
C ASP A 3 -2.98 13.17 -16.48
N HIS A 4 -2.19 12.69 -17.44
CA HIS A 4 -2.04 13.38 -18.74
C HIS A 4 -3.36 13.53 -19.52
N ARG A 5 -4.29 12.61 -19.33
CA ARG A 5 -5.59 12.66 -19.99
C ARG A 5 -6.49 13.74 -19.38
N ASN A 6 -6.42 13.89 -18.06
CA ASN A 6 -7.13 14.93 -17.33
C ASN A 6 -6.59 16.32 -17.68
N ASP A 7 -5.28 16.48 -17.76
CA ASP A 7 -4.62 17.73 -18.16
C ASP A 7 -5.00 18.14 -19.58
N CYS A 8 -5.04 17.21 -20.54
CA CYS A 8 -5.50 17.48 -21.89
C CYS A 8 -6.96 17.95 -21.94
N ILE A 9 -7.84 17.35 -21.14
CA ILE A 9 -9.25 17.73 -21.08
C ILE A 9 -9.37 19.15 -20.52
N VAL A 10 -8.75 19.46 -19.39
CA VAL A 10 -8.78 20.79 -18.77
C VAL A 10 -8.23 21.84 -19.73
N THR A 11 -7.08 21.59 -20.35
CA THR A 11 -6.46 22.51 -21.30
C THR A 11 -7.36 22.78 -22.51
N THR A 12 -8.03 21.75 -23.04
CA THR A 12 -8.95 21.88 -24.16
C THR A 12 -10.15 22.75 -23.79
N PHE A 13 -10.77 22.52 -22.63
CA PHE A 13 -11.88 23.34 -22.17
C PHE A 13 -11.48 24.80 -21.92
N THR A 14 -10.29 25.02 -21.35
CA THR A 14 -9.74 26.36 -21.13
C THR A 14 -9.52 27.09 -22.48
N LEU A 15 -8.97 26.40 -23.49
CA LEU A 15 -8.75 26.99 -24.81
C LEU A 15 -10.08 27.37 -25.48
N ILE A 16 -11.09 26.52 -25.42
CA ILE A 16 -12.43 26.79 -25.93
C ILE A 16 -13.01 28.00 -25.19
N SER A 17 -12.89 28.08 -23.88
CA SER A 17 -13.37 29.20 -23.07
C SER A 17 -12.76 30.53 -23.52
N VAL A 18 -11.43 30.56 -23.70
CA VAL A 18 -10.72 31.75 -24.19
C VAL A 18 -11.24 32.19 -25.56
N ILE A 19 -11.43 31.26 -26.50
CA ILE A 19 -11.97 31.58 -27.85
C ILE A 19 -13.38 32.16 -27.73
N LEU A 20 -14.25 31.59 -26.91
CA LEU A 20 -15.62 32.10 -26.73
C LEU A 20 -15.64 33.47 -26.06
N THR A 21 -14.74 33.73 -25.15
CA THR A 21 -14.56 35.03 -24.48
C THR A 21 -14.16 36.11 -25.53
N LEU A 22 -13.28 35.77 -26.48
CA LEU A 22 -12.91 36.68 -27.59
C LEU A 22 -14.09 36.96 -28.52
N LEU A 23 -15.06 36.06 -28.61
CA LEU A 23 -16.32 36.25 -29.35
C LEU A 23 -17.40 37.02 -28.56
N GLY A 24 -17.07 37.49 -27.33
CA GLY A 24 -17.97 38.30 -26.50
C GLY A 24 -18.87 37.49 -25.58
N ILE A 25 -18.65 36.19 -25.44
CA ILE A 25 -19.44 35.28 -24.58
C ILE A 25 -18.72 35.11 -23.22
N TYR A 26 -18.74 36.11 -22.36
CA TYR A 26 -17.99 36.17 -21.10
C TYR A 26 -18.52 35.24 -20.00
N TRP A 27 -19.81 34.92 -19.99
CA TRP A 27 -20.40 34.06 -18.94
C TRP A 27 -19.94 32.63 -19.03
N PHE A 28 -19.50 32.17 -20.20
CA PHE A 28 -19.02 30.80 -20.42
C PHE A 28 -17.72 30.52 -19.66
N ASP A 29 -16.82 31.50 -19.61
CA ASP A 29 -15.56 31.41 -18.88
C ASP A 29 -15.78 31.14 -17.39
N SER A 30 -16.75 31.86 -16.79
CA SER A 30 -17.09 31.68 -15.36
C SER A 30 -17.64 30.28 -15.07
N ILE A 31 -18.48 29.73 -15.96
CA ILE A 31 -19.05 28.38 -15.79
C ILE A 31 -17.96 27.32 -15.94
N VAL A 32 -17.10 27.44 -16.95
CA VAL A 32 -15.98 26.53 -17.17
C VAL A 32 -15.01 26.60 -16.00
N GLY A 33 -14.69 27.81 -15.50
CA GLY A 33 -13.83 28.00 -14.34
C GLY A 33 -14.36 27.30 -13.06
N ILE A 34 -15.66 27.45 -12.79
CA ILE A 34 -16.32 26.75 -11.67
C ILE A 34 -16.27 25.24 -11.88
N GLY A 35 -16.58 24.75 -13.07
CA GLY A 35 -16.55 23.31 -13.38
C GLY A 35 -15.17 22.71 -13.19
N ILE A 36 -14.13 23.38 -13.69
CA ILE A 36 -12.73 22.95 -13.52
C ILE A 36 -12.33 22.97 -12.04
N SER A 37 -12.71 24.01 -11.30
CA SER A 37 -12.40 24.12 -9.87
C SER A 37 -13.01 22.98 -9.04
N LEU A 38 -14.28 22.64 -9.31
CA LEU A 38 -14.95 21.51 -8.66
C LEU A 38 -14.30 20.17 -9.03
N TRP A 39 -13.89 20.00 -10.29
CA TRP A 39 -13.19 18.81 -10.75
C TRP A 39 -11.83 18.65 -10.06
N ILE A 40 -11.05 19.74 -9.95
CA ILE A 40 -9.75 19.72 -9.27
C ILE A 40 -9.93 19.41 -7.78
N CYS A 41 -10.92 20.02 -7.14
CA CYS A 41 -11.24 19.75 -5.74
C CYS A 41 -11.60 18.26 -5.52
N TYR A 42 -12.45 17.71 -6.37
CA TYR A 42 -12.84 16.30 -6.32
C TYR A 42 -11.65 15.35 -6.50
N THR A 43 -10.81 15.59 -7.52
CA THR A 43 -9.61 14.77 -7.75
C THR A 43 -8.58 14.91 -6.62
N GLY A 44 -8.44 16.12 -6.06
CA GLY A 44 -7.59 16.37 -4.91
C GLY A 44 -8.01 15.57 -3.67
N VAL A 45 -9.32 15.51 -3.39
CA VAL A 45 -9.86 14.71 -2.29
C VAL A 45 -9.60 13.21 -2.52
N ILE A 46 -9.79 12.71 -3.73
CA ILE A 46 -9.51 11.29 -4.05
C ILE A 46 -8.03 10.96 -3.80
N ILE A 47 -7.11 11.78 -4.34
CA ILE A 47 -5.66 11.58 -4.17
C ILE A 47 -5.29 11.64 -2.68
N PHE A 48 -5.90 12.57 -1.93
CA PHE A 48 -5.66 12.67 -0.49
C PHE A 48 -6.10 11.39 0.24
N ILE A 49 -7.30 10.88 -0.05
CA ILE A 49 -7.82 9.64 0.57
C ILE A 49 -6.94 8.43 0.19
N GLU A 50 -6.56 8.31 -1.08
CA GLU A 50 -5.66 7.23 -1.54
C GLU A 50 -4.31 7.30 -0.82
N SER A 51 -3.72 8.50 -0.73
CA SER A 51 -2.45 8.71 -0.02
C SER A 51 -2.57 8.44 1.48
N TYR A 52 -3.67 8.88 2.09
CA TYR A 52 -3.96 8.62 3.50
C TYR A 52 -4.08 7.12 3.78
N ASN A 53 -4.82 6.39 2.94
CA ASN A 53 -4.97 4.94 3.08
C ASN A 53 -3.63 4.21 2.94
N VAL A 54 -2.79 4.60 1.97
CA VAL A 54 -1.43 4.03 1.83
C VAL A 54 -0.57 4.28 3.06
N LEU A 55 -0.69 5.45 3.68
CA LEU A 55 0.07 5.79 4.91
C LEU A 55 -0.48 5.11 6.15
N MET A 56 -1.79 4.87 6.20
CA MET A 56 -2.48 4.25 7.35
C MET A 56 -2.62 2.74 7.21
N ASP A 57 -2.50 2.20 5.99
CA ASP A 57 -2.59 0.76 5.72
C ASP A 57 -1.24 0.09 6.03
N ILE A 58 -0.98 -0.06 7.32
CA ILE A 58 0.23 -0.68 7.89
C ILE A 58 0.13 -2.22 7.80
N SER A 59 -0.92 -2.75 7.21
CA SER A 59 -1.20 -4.19 7.21
C SER A 59 -1.22 -4.76 5.80
N VAL A 60 -0.56 -5.90 5.63
CA VAL A 60 -0.77 -6.80 4.47
C VAL A 60 -2.26 -7.11 4.35
N ASP A 61 -2.78 -7.28 3.13
CA ASP A 61 -4.15 -7.71 2.93
C ASP A 61 -4.45 -9.01 3.73
N ASP A 62 -5.67 -9.11 4.24
CA ASP A 62 -6.07 -10.20 5.15
C ASP A 62 -5.78 -11.60 4.58
N LYS A 63 -5.81 -11.75 3.24
CA LYS A 63 -5.48 -13.01 2.57
C LYS A 63 -4.00 -13.37 2.71
N THR A 64 -3.11 -12.43 2.47
CA THR A 64 -1.66 -12.64 2.61
C THR A 64 -1.29 -12.85 4.08
N LYS A 65 -1.95 -12.12 5.00
CA LYS A 65 -1.77 -12.35 6.45
C LYS A 65 -2.19 -13.75 6.86
N ALA A 66 -3.32 -14.25 6.38
CA ALA A 66 -3.78 -15.62 6.64
C ALA A 66 -2.78 -16.65 6.09
N LEU A 67 -2.26 -16.46 4.87
CA LEU A 67 -1.23 -17.33 4.29
C LEU A 67 0.05 -17.35 5.13
N ILE A 68 0.51 -16.20 5.62
CA ILE A 68 1.69 -16.10 6.50
C ILE A 68 1.45 -16.87 7.80
N LEU A 69 0.27 -16.74 8.40
CA LEU A 69 -0.11 -17.48 9.60
C LEU A 69 -0.14 -18.99 9.34
N ASP A 70 -0.74 -19.43 8.23
CA ASP A 70 -0.80 -20.84 7.84
C ASP A 70 0.62 -21.41 7.66
N ILE A 71 1.51 -20.67 6.98
CA ILE A 71 2.91 -21.05 6.83
C ILE A 71 3.58 -21.19 8.20
N ALA A 72 3.45 -20.18 9.07
CA ALA A 72 4.07 -20.22 10.41
C ALA A 72 3.58 -21.42 11.24
N HIS A 73 2.30 -21.78 11.13
CA HIS A 73 1.72 -22.94 11.82
C HIS A 73 2.21 -24.30 11.30
N THR A 74 2.87 -24.36 10.13
CA THR A 74 3.49 -25.63 9.66
C THR A 74 4.74 -26.00 10.46
N TYR A 75 5.37 -25.01 11.12
CA TYR A 75 6.58 -25.20 11.91
C TYR A 75 6.21 -25.58 13.36
N LYS A 76 6.54 -26.79 13.78
CA LYS A 76 6.20 -27.34 15.12
C LYS A 76 6.89 -26.61 16.26
N GLU A 77 8.04 -26.00 15.98
CA GLU A 77 8.87 -25.25 16.91
C GLU A 77 8.25 -23.89 17.25
N ILE A 78 7.40 -23.36 16.39
CA ILE A 78 6.68 -22.10 16.61
C ILE A 78 5.49 -22.40 17.53
N LYS A 79 5.54 -21.89 18.75
CA LYS A 79 4.47 -22.05 19.73
C LYS A 79 3.35 -21.04 19.53
N LYS A 80 3.71 -19.82 19.10
CA LYS A 80 2.78 -18.72 18.91
C LYS A 80 3.32 -17.72 17.89
N VAL A 81 2.44 -17.12 17.11
CA VAL A 81 2.73 -15.91 16.35
C VAL A 81 2.21 -14.73 17.18
N GLU A 82 3.10 -13.87 17.64
CA GLU A 82 2.75 -12.74 18.51
C GLU A 82 2.21 -11.57 17.70
N ASN A 83 2.88 -11.21 16.63
CA ASN A 83 2.53 -10.05 15.84
C ASN A 83 2.97 -10.19 14.37
N ILE A 84 2.18 -9.62 13.46
CA ILE A 84 2.54 -9.45 12.05
C ILE A 84 2.26 -8.00 11.69
N VAL A 85 3.33 -7.27 11.35
CA VAL A 85 3.26 -5.89 10.86
C VAL A 85 3.85 -5.85 9.46
N SER A 86 3.31 -5.04 8.59
CA SER A 86 3.88 -4.86 7.26
C SER A 86 3.89 -3.41 6.84
N THR A 87 4.85 -3.07 6.00
CA THR A 87 4.98 -1.74 5.42
C THR A 87 4.99 -1.87 3.90
N PRO A 88 4.18 -1.11 3.16
CA PRO A 88 4.18 -1.15 1.70
C PRO A 88 5.50 -0.62 1.14
N VAL A 89 6.08 -1.35 0.18
CA VAL A 89 7.29 -0.99 -0.57
C VAL A 89 6.99 -1.17 -2.07
N GLY A 90 6.53 -0.11 -2.71
CA GLY A 90 6.04 -0.16 -4.07
C GLY A 90 4.75 -0.98 -4.20
N ASP A 91 4.80 -2.06 -4.98
CA ASP A 91 3.70 -3.01 -5.20
C ASP A 91 3.72 -4.22 -4.27
N ARG A 92 4.73 -4.30 -3.38
CA ARG A 92 4.94 -5.40 -2.42
C ARG A 92 5.01 -4.88 -0.99
N HIS A 93 5.14 -5.79 -0.04
CA HIS A 93 5.20 -5.49 1.39
C HIS A 93 6.50 -5.99 2.03
N LEU A 94 7.08 -5.16 2.89
CA LEU A 94 8.07 -5.58 3.87
C LEU A 94 7.30 -6.09 5.10
N VAL A 95 7.52 -7.35 5.47
CA VAL A 95 6.80 -8.03 6.56
C VAL A 95 7.71 -8.18 7.76
N PHE A 96 7.22 -7.80 8.92
CA PHE A 96 7.84 -8.10 10.22
C PHE A 96 6.93 -9.08 10.95
N ILE A 97 7.46 -10.23 11.31
CA ILE A 97 6.74 -11.25 12.08
C ILE A 97 7.50 -11.55 13.37
N THR A 98 6.80 -11.55 14.48
CA THR A 98 7.33 -11.98 15.79
C THR A 98 6.76 -13.35 16.13
N ILE A 99 7.65 -14.30 16.36
CA ILE A 99 7.31 -15.69 16.70
C ILE A 99 7.83 -16.06 18.08
N GLY A 100 7.01 -16.76 18.85
CA GLY A 100 7.37 -17.32 20.14
C GLY A 100 7.82 -18.77 20.00
N VAL A 101 9.00 -19.09 20.51
CA VAL A 101 9.60 -20.44 20.51
C VAL A 101 9.95 -20.88 21.93
N ASP A 102 10.26 -22.18 22.11
CA ASP A 102 10.74 -22.70 23.41
C ASP A 102 12.05 -22.01 23.80
N GLY A 103 12.09 -21.39 24.98
CA GLY A 103 13.27 -20.69 25.51
C GLY A 103 14.51 -21.58 25.71
N ASN A 104 14.35 -22.92 25.69
CA ASN A 104 15.46 -23.88 25.72
C ASN A 104 16.05 -24.18 24.33
N LEU A 105 15.47 -23.60 23.25
CA LEU A 105 15.99 -23.76 21.92
C LEU A 105 17.37 -23.09 21.79
N SER A 106 18.35 -23.78 21.20
CA SER A 106 19.65 -23.15 21.01
C SER A 106 19.55 -21.99 20.01
N THR A 107 20.38 -20.97 20.22
CA THR A 107 20.43 -19.80 19.29
C THR A 107 20.64 -20.22 17.84
N PHE A 108 21.42 -21.26 17.58
CA PHE A 108 21.63 -21.79 16.24
C PHE A 108 20.31 -22.29 15.62
N LYS A 109 19.56 -23.10 16.37
CA LYS A 109 18.29 -23.65 15.89
C LYS A 109 17.21 -22.60 15.73
N SER A 110 17.17 -21.61 16.62
CA SER A 110 16.19 -20.52 16.50
C SER A 110 16.50 -19.64 15.28
N HIS A 111 17.78 -19.43 14.95
CA HIS A 111 18.18 -18.69 13.75
C HIS A 111 17.87 -19.47 12.47
N GLU A 112 18.20 -20.77 12.45
CA GLU A 112 17.86 -21.65 11.30
C GLU A 112 16.35 -21.66 11.03
N LEU A 113 15.52 -21.75 12.08
CA LEU A 113 14.07 -21.66 11.98
C LEU A 113 13.62 -20.31 11.41
N ALA A 114 14.20 -19.21 11.88
CA ALA A 114 13.88 -17.86 11.39
C ALA A 114 14.23 -17.69 9.92
N ASP A 115 15.42 -18.14 9.50
CA ASP A 115 15.88 -18.06 8.11
C ASP A 115 14.97 -18.87 7.17
N ASP A 116 14.57 -20.07 7.59
CA ASP A 116 13.70 -20.94 6.81
C ASP A 116 12.29 -20.34 6.65
N LEU A 117 11.76 -19.78 7.72
CA LEU A 117 10.48 -19.07 7.70
C LEU A 117 10.54 -17.81 6.81
N GLU A 118 11.62 -17.00 6.95
CA GLU A 118 11.84 -15.84 6.10
C GLU A 118 11.88 -16.23 4.61
N HIS A 119 12.65 -17.27 4.30
CA HIS A 119 12.77 -17.77 2.92
C HIS A 119 11.41 -18.21 2.37
N THR A 120 10.63 -18.92 3.17
CA THR A 120 9.31 -19.42 2.75
C THR A 120 8.32 -18.29 2.50
N ILE A 121 8.26 -17.29 3.40
CA ILE A 121 7.37 -16.14 3.26
C ILE A 121 7.81 -15.21 2.12
N ASN A 122 9.13 -15.05 1.88
CA ASN A 122 9.67 -14.24 0.79
C ASN A 122 9.30 -14.77 -0.61
N ASN A 123 8.90 -16.05 -0.74
CA ASN A 123 8.41 -16.62 -1.99
C ASN A 123 6.96 -16.21 -2.32
N LEU A 124 6.26 -15.55 -1.42
CA LEU A 124 4.92 -15.02 -1.70
C LEU A 124 5.01 -13.81 -2.64
N GLU A 125 4.16 -13.78 -3.67
CA GLU A 125 4.19 -12.77 -4.74
C GLU A 125 4.13 -11.32 -4.22
N LYS A 126 3.35 -11.08 -3.16
CA LYS A 126 3.15 -9.76 -2.56
C LYS A 126 4.17 -9.39 -1.49
N VAL A 127 5.11 -10.25 -1.18
CA VAL A 127 6.14 -10.00 -0.17
C VAL A 127 7.44 -9.58 -0.85
N TYR A 128 7.97 -8.44 -0.44
CA TYR A 128 9.29 -7.97 -0.87
C TYR A 128 10.41 -8.60 -0.04
N LYS A 129 10.24 -8.55 1.28
CA LYS A 129 11.17 -9.13 2.25
C LYS A 129 10.45 -9.35 3.58
N THR A 130 10.84 -10.41 4.28
CA THR A 130 10.39 -10.70 5.64
C THR A 130 11.55 -10.53 6.61
N VAL A 131 11.23 -10.10 7.80
CA VAL A 131 12.13 -10.10 8.96
C VAL A 131 11.44 -10.84 10.08
N VAL A 132 12.04 -11.91 10.56
CA VAL A 132 11.53 -12.74 11.66
C VAL A 132 12.24 -12.36 12.96
N HIS A 133 11.45 -11.94 13.95
CA HIS A 133 11.91 -11.74 15.31
C HIS A 133 11.51 -12.93 16.16
N VAL A 134 12.47 -13.52 16.85
CA VAL A 134 12.26 -14.72 17.70
C VAL A 134 12.25 -14.33 19.16
N GLU A 135 11.17 -14.65 19.87
CA GLU A 135 11.03 -14.45 21.30
C GLU A 135 10.99 -15.78 22.04
N PRO A 136 11.74 -15.94 23.13
CA PRO A 136 11.65 -17.12 23.98
C PRO A 136 10.38 -17.07 24.84
N LEU A 137 9.63 -18.18 24.87
CA LEU A 137 8.44 -18.39 25.69
C LEU A 137 8.74 -19.28 26.87
#